data_c1811db1c7db8127dd1a41303e08c575
#
_entry.id   c1811db1c7db8127dd1a41303e08c575
#
_cell.length_a   1.000
_cell.length_b   1.000
_cell.length_c   1.000
_cell.angle_alpha   90.00
_cell.angle_beta   90.00
_cell.angle_gamma   90.00
#
_symmetry.space_group_name_H-M   'P 1'
#
loop_
_entity.id
_entity.type
_entity.pdbx_description
1 polymer ?
#
loop_
_entity_poly.entity_id
_entity_poly.type
_entity_poly.pdbx_seq_one_letter_code
_entity_poly.pdbx_strand_id
1 'polypeptide(L)'
;MVPLLEAVVQAGRPLMIISEDVEGEALATLVVNKLRGGLKVVAVKAPGFGDRRKAMLEDIAILTGGQVISEDLGIKLENVKLDDLGSCKKVKVDKDNSTIVNGSGKKSDIEGRCASIKQQIDETTSDYDREKLQERLAKLAGGVAVIKVGGATEVEVKERKDRVE
;
A
#
# COMPACT_ATOMS: atom_id res chain seq x y z
N MET A 1 -1.69 6.97 15.33
CA MET A 1 -1.20 7.54 14.06
C MET A 1 -0.27 8.74 14.24
N VAL A 2 -0.56 9.69 15.12
CA VAL A 2 0.26 10.91 15.31
C VAL A 2 1.74 10.63 15.58
N PRO A 3 2.14 9.71 16.48
CA PRO A 3 3.56 9.43 16.71
C PRO A 3 4.30 8.94 15.46
N LEU A 4 3.61 8.15 14.62
CA LEU A 4 4.17 7.68 13.36
C LEU A 4 4.39 8.82 12.38
N LEU A 5 3.42 9.72 12.26
CA LEU A 5 3.53 10.89 11.39
C LEU A 5 4.66 11.83 11.82
N GLU A 6 4.83 12.02 13.11
CA GLU A 6 5.94 12.80 13.65
C GLU A 6 7.30 12.18 13.29
N ALA A 7 7.41 10.87 13.41
CA ALA A 7 8.63 10.15 13.03
C ALA A 7 8.92 10.27 11.52
N VAL A 8 7.90 10.20 10.67
CA VAL A 8 8.02 10.39 9.22
C VAL A 8 8.49 11.81 8.88
N VAL A 9 7.93 12.82 9.53
CA VAL A 9 8.34 14.21 9.34
C VAL A 9 9.81 14.40 9.73
N GLN A 10 10.23 13.86 10.86
CA GLN A 10 11.62 13.92 11.31
C GLN A 10 12.58 13.21 10.35
N ALA A 11 12.15 12.10 9.75
CA ALA A 11 12.93 11.39 8.75
C ALA A 11 13.05 12.14 7.42
N GLY A 12 12.18 13.13 7.17
CA GLY A 12 12.19 13.95 5.97
C GLY A 12 11.78 13.17 4.70
N ARG A 13 11.12 12.03 4.84
CA ARG A 13 10.73 11.17 3.72
C ARG A 13 9.23 11.25 3.45
N PRO A 14 8.81 11.19 2.16
CA PRO A 14 7.41 11.09 1.81
C PRO A 14 6.79 9.78 2.32
N LEU A 15 5.50 9.84 2.67
CA LEU A 15 4.73 8.69 3.15
C LEU A 15 3.55 8.41 2.22
N MET A 16 3.37 7.15 1.86
CA MET A 16 2.17 6.64 1.21
C MET A 16 1.39 5.76 2.17
N ILE A 17 0.12 6.05 2.35
CA ILE A 17 -0.79 5.27 3.19
C ILE A 17 -1.75 4.51 2.29
N ILE A 18 -1.80 3.19 2.46
CA ILE A 18 -2.74 2.32 1.76
C ILE A 18 -3.65 1.71 2.83
N SER A 19 -4.92 2.06 2.80
CA SER A 19 -5.89 1.60 3.81
C SER A 19 -7.27 1.40 3.21
N GLU A 20 -8.15 0.74 3.96
CA GLU A 20 -9.54 0.57 3.54
C GLU A 20 -10.24 1.92 3.41
N ASP A 21 -10.00 2.79 4.39
CA ASP A 21 -10.52 4.15 4.37
C ASP A 21 -9.66 5.07 5.24
N VAL A 22 -9.69 6.37 4.93
CA VAL A 22 -9.13 7.43 5.76
C VAL A 22 -10.21 8.48 5.96
N GLU A 23 -10.76 8.52 7.15
CA GLU A 23 -11.91 9.36 7.49
C GLU A 23 -11.69 10.19 8.75
N GLY A 24 -12.57 11.17 8.96
CA GLY A 24 -12.69 11.91 10.20
C GLY A 24 -11.40 12.62 10.60
N GLU A 25 -11.02 12.45 11.86
CA GLU A 25 -9.83 13.10 12.44
C GLU A 25 -8.53 12.71 11.75
N ALA A 26 -8.41 11.46 11.29
CA ALA A 26 -7.22 11.00 10.58
C ALA A 26 -7.03 11.75 9.27
N LEU A 27 -8.08 11.89 8.48
CA LEU A 27 -8.04 12.65 7.23
C LEU A 27 -7.75 14.13 7.49
N ALA A 28 -8.42 14.73 8.46
CA ALA A 28 -8.21 16.13 8.84
C ALA A 28 -6.76 16.39 9.28
N THR A 29 -6.19 15.49 10.07
CA THR A 29 -4.79 15.59 10.51
C THR A 29 -3.82 15.54 9.33
N LEU A 30 -4.03 14.63 8.38
CA LEU A 30 -3.19 14.52 7.18
C LEU A 30 -3.29 15.78 6.32
N VAL A 31 -4.49 16.29 6.08
CA VAL A 31 -4.73 17.51 5.28
C VAL A 31 -4.06 18.72 5.91
N VAL A 32 -4.25 18.93 7.21
CA VAL A 32 -3.65 20.09 7.93
C VAL A 32 -2.13 20.05 7.87
N ASN A 33 -1.52 18.90 8.13
CA ASN A 33 -0.06 18.77 8.09
C ASN A 33 0.50 18.91 6.68
N LYS A 34 -0.24 18.47 5.68
CA LYS A 34 0.09 18.68 4.27
C LYS A 34 0.09 20.16 3.92
N LEU A 35 -0.97 20.89 4.27
CA LEU A 35 -1.11 22.33 3.99
C LEU A 35 -0.02 23.15 4.66
N ARG A 36 0.44 22.72 5.82
CA ARG A 36 1.55 23.36 6.54
C ARG A 36 2.93 23.06 5.93
N GLY A 37 3.00 22.21 4.93
CA GLY A 37 4.24 21.86 4.25
C GLY A 37 5.19 20.95 5.03
N GLY A 38 4.80 20.51 6.23
CA GLY A 38 5.64 19.66 7.08
C GLY A 38 5.60 18.18 6.74
N LEU A 39 4.57 17.73 6.05
CA LEU A 39 4.36 16.31 5.74
C LEU A 39 4.04 16.12 4.27
N LYS A 40 4.87 15.31 3.60
CA LYS A 40 4.59 14.84 2.23
C LYS A 40 3.88 13.50 2.33
N VAL A 41 2.57 13.48 2.19
CA VAL A 41 1.74 12.29 2.35
C VAL A 41 0.74 12.14 1.22
N VAL A 42 0.52 10.90 0.82
CA VAL A 42 -0.58 10.50 -0.06
C VAL A 42 -1.29 9.32 0.58
N ALA A 43 -2.62 9.33 0.56
CA ALA A 43 -3.45 8.24 1.04
C ALA A 43 -4.26 7.66 -0.12
N VAL A 44 -4.20 6.35 -0.28
CA VAL A 44 -4.92 5.63 -1.33
C VAL A 44 -5.76 4.52 -0.72
N LYS A 45 -6.86 4.18 -1.38
CA LYS A 45 -7.68 3.05 -0.97
C LYS A 45 -7.01 1.73 -1.31
N ALA A 46 -7.10 0.78 -0.38
CA ALA A 46 -6.64 -0.57 -0.60
C ALA A 46 -7.44 -1.24 -1.73
N PRO A 47 -6.77 -2.01 -2.60
CA PRO A 47 -7.44 -2.68 -3.71
C PRO A 47 -8.25 -3.89 -3.25
N GLY A 48 -9.30 -4.23 -3.99
CA GLY A 48 -10.11 -5.42 -3.74
C GLY A 48 -11.02 -5.33 -2.54
N PHE A 49 -11.53 -6.47 -2.10
CA PHE A 49 -12.47 -6.60 -0.99
C PHE A 49 -12.16 -7.88 -0.19
N GLY A 50 -12.49 -7.86 1.11
CA GLY A 50 -12.40 -9.03 1.98
C GLY A 50 -11.00 -9.67 2.00
N ASP A 51 -10.93 -10.97 1.91
CA ASP A 51 -9.67 -11.72 1.97
C ASP A 51 -8.73 -11.40 0.81
N ARG A 52 -9.26 -11.05 -0.35
CA ARG A 52 -8.43 -10.58 -1.47
C ARG A 52 -7.71 -9.30 -1.14
N ARG A 53 -8.39 -8.37 -0.48
CA ARG A 53 -7.77 -7.12 -0.04
C ARG A 53 -6.61 -7.38 0.90
N LYS A 54 -6.80 -8.29 1.86
CA LYS A 54 -5.73 -8.70 2.77
C LYS A 54 -4.55 -9.30 2.02
N ALA A 55 -4.81 -10.20 1.09
CA ALA A 55 -3.78 -10.84 0.27
C ALA A 55 -3.01 -9.83 -0.59
N MET A 56 -3.70 -8.88 -1.20
CA MET A 56 -3.07 -7.84 -2.02
C MET A 56 -2.23 -6.88 -1.17
N LEU A 57 -2.69 -6.53 0.02
CA LEU A 57 -1.90 -5.73 0.96
C LEU A 57 -0.64 -6.47 1.43
N GLU A 58 -0.74 -7.76 1.68
CA GLU A 58 0.44 -8.59 2.00
C GLU A 58 1.43 -8.65 0.84
N ASP A 59 0.96 -8.74 -0.39
CA ASP A 59 1.82 -8.69 -1.59
C ASP A 59 2.60 -7.37 -1.65
N ILE A 60 1.94 -6.26 -1.38
CA ILE A 60 2.56 -4.94 -1.35
C ILE A 60 3.57 -4.85 -0.19
N ALA A 61 3.23 -5.37 0.98
CA ALA A 61 4.12 -5.39 2.13
C ALA A 61 5.42 -6.18 1.83
N ILE A 62 5.30 -7.34 1.21
CA ILE A 62 6.44 -8.15 0.81
C ILE A 62 7.29 -7.44 -0.25
N LEU A 63 6.66 -6.82 -1.24
CA LEU A 63 7.34 -6.10 -2.31
C LEU A 63 8.15 -4.91 -1.78
N THR A 64 7.66 -4.25 -0.74
CA THR A 64 8.27 -3.05 -0.16
C THR A 64 9.12 -3.32 1.09
N GLY A 65 9.11 -4.54 1.59
CA GLY A 65 9.87 -4.91 2.80
C GLY A 65 9.23 -4.46 4.12
N GLY A 66 7.94 -4.13 4.09
CA GLY A 66 7.16 -3.76 5.27
C GLY A 66 6.27 -4.89 5.76
N GLN A 67 5.27 -4.53 6.54
CA GLN A 67 4.25 -5.46 7.01
C GLN A 67 2.87 -4.82 6.99
N VAL A 68 1.84 -5.64 6.87
CA VAL A 68 0.45 -5.19 6.97
C VAL A 68 0.12 -4.88 8.42
N ILE A 69 -0.40 -3.68 8.65
CA ILE A 69 -0.86 -3.26 9.97
C ILE A 69 -2.31 -3.65 10.11
N SER A 70 -2.59 -4.63 10.95
CA SER A 70 -3.93 -5.16 11.13
C SER A 70 -4.15 -5.57 12.59
N GLU A 71 -5.31 -5.22 13.14
CA GLU A 71 -5.71 -5.66 14.47
C GLU A 71 -5.88 -7.18 14.55
N ASP A 72 -6.30 -7.81 13.44
CA ASP A 72 -6.40 -9.27 13.34
C ASP A 72 -5.04 -9.97 13.57
N LEU A 73 -3.96 -9.28 13.24
CA LEU A 73 -2.59 -9.75 13.47
C LEU A 73 -2.03 -9.31 14.82
N GLY A 74 -2.83 -8.69 15.67
CA GLY A 74 -2.41 -8.17 16.96
C GLY A 74 -1.57 -6.89 16.89
N ILE A 75 -1.53 -6.23 15.74
CA ILE A 75 -0.76 -5.01 15.53
C ILE A 75 -1.69 -3.80 15.66
N LYS A 76 -1.44 -2.95 16.64
CA LYS A 76 -2.17 -1.70 16.82
C LYS A 76 -1.43 -0.56 16.12
N LEU A 77 -2.20 0.34 15.49
CA LEU A 77 -1.65 1.48 14.76
C LEU A 77 -0.76 2.37 15.63
N GLU A 78 -1.08 2.53 16.89
CA GLU A 78 -0.31 3.32 17.86
C GLU A 78 1.08 2.73 18.20
N ASN A 79 1.29 1.44 17.95
CA ASN A 79 2.54 0.73 18.19
C ASN A 79 3.41 0.60 16.94
N VAL A 80 2.95 1.12 15.79
CA VAL A 80 3.69 1.06 14.53
C VAL A 80 4.89 2.00 14.55
N LYS A 81 6.05 1.49 14.16
CA LYS A 81 7.30 2.23 14.05
C LYS A 81 7.73 2.36 12.58
N LEU A 82 8.68 3.25 12.30
CA LEU A 82 9.22 3.40 10.94
C LEU A 82 9.79 2.09 10.38
N ASP A 83 10.38 1.25 11.21
CA ASP A 83 10.95 -0.03 10.80
C ASP A 83 9.89 -1.04 10.34
N ASP A 84 8.64 -0.86 10.75
CA ASP A 84 7.52 -1.69 10.33
C ASP A 84 6.99 -1.31 8.94
N LEU A 85 7.39 -0.16 8.43
CA LEU A 85 6.96 0.35 7.14
C LEU A 85 7.83 -0.19 6.02
N GLY A 86 7.19 -0.49 4.89
CA GLY A 86 7.90 -0.77 3.66
C GLY A 86 8.45 0.53 3.06
N SER A 87 9.33 0.38 2.09
CA SER A 87 9.87 1.50 1.33
C SER A 87 10.04 1.14 -0.14
N CYS A 88 10.09 2.17 -0.98
CA CYS A 88 10.32 2.01 -2.40
C CYS A 88 11.06 3.23 -2.94
N LYS A 89 11.60 3.11 -4.13
CA LYS A 89 12.34 4.20 -4.76
C LYS A 89 11.42 5.31 -5.24
N LYS A 90 10.25 4.95 -5.76
CA LYS A 90 9.31 5.88 -6.36
C LYS A 90 7.88 5.40 -6.23
N VAL A 91 6.97 6.33 -5.96
CA VAL A 91 5.52 6.11 -6.06
C VAL A 91 4.97 7.12 -7.06
N LYS A 92 4.20 6.62 -8.02
CA LYS A 92 3.49 7.44 -8.99
C LYS A 92 1.99 7.24 -8.81
N VAL A 93 1.28 8.32 -8.55
CA VAL A 93 -0.18 8.29 -8.33
C VAL A 93 -0.85 9.18 -9.37
N ASP A 94 -1.76 8.60 -10.13
CA ASP A 94 -2.63 9.33 -11.05
C ASP A 94 -4.10 9.17 -10.64
N LYS A 95 -5.00 9.65 -11.48
CA LYS A 95 -6.45 9.63 -11.22
C LYS A 95 -6.99 8.21 -11.01
N ASP A 96 -6.47 7.24 -11.72
CA ASP A 96 -7.00 5.88 -11.76
C ASP A 96 -6.08 4.84 -11.13
N ASN A 97 -4.78 5.11 -11.04
CA ASN A 97 -3.78 4.14 -10.62
C ASN A 97 -2.74 4.72 -9.68
N SER A 98 -2.25 3.87 -8.79
CA SER A 98 -1.05 4.13 -7.99
C SER A 98 -0.01 3.08 -8.34
N THR A 99 1.20 3.51 -8.67
CA THR A 99 2.30 2.63 -9.08
C THR A 99 3.45 2.73 -8.09
N ILE A 100 3.88 1.60 -7.55
CA ILE A 100 5.03 1.49 -6.66
C ILE A 100 6.18 0.90 -7.46
N VAL A 101 7.29 1.63 -7.55
CA VAL A 101 8.45 1.25 -8.35
C VAL A 101 9.65 0.97 -7.44
N ASN A 102 10.33 -0.14 -7.70
CA ASN A 102 11.54 -0.55 -6.98
C ASN A 102 11.34 -0.60 -5.45
N GLY A 103 10.42 -1.45 -5.01
CA GLY A 103 10.24 -1.75 -3.59
C GLY A 103 11.49 -2.35 -2.95
N SER A 104 11.69 -2.08 -1.67
CA SER A 104 12.87 -2.51 -0.91
C SER A 104 12.78 -3.94 -0.37
N GLY A 105 11.75 -4.69 -0.75
CA GLY A 105 11.56 -6.06 -0.31
C GLY A 105 12.69 -6.98 -0.73
N LYS A 106 12.97 -7.99 0.09
CA LYS A 106 14.00 -8.99 -0.22
C LYS A 106 13.53 -9.87 -1.39
N LYS A 107 14.41 -10.09 -2.35
CA LYS A 107 14.13 -10.93 -3.51
C LYS A 107 13.68 -12.34 -3.13
N SER A 108 14.28 -12.93 -2.10
CA SER A 108 13.91 -14.26 -1.60
C SER A 108 12.47 -14.30 -1.06
N ASP A 109 12.03 -13.26 -0.37
CA ASP A 109 10.66 -13.16 0.14
C ASP A 109 9.65 -13.00 -1.00
N ILE A 110 9.98 -12.21 -2.00
CA ILE A 110 9.15 -12.01 -3.20
C ILE A 110 9.04 -13.32 -3.99
N GLU A 111 10.12 -14.02 -4.18
CA GLU A 111 10.15 -15.33 -4.86
C GLU A 111 9.34 -16.38 -4.11
N GLY A 112 9.42 -16.41 -2.78
CA GLY A 112 8.62 -17.28 -1.93
C GLY A 112 7.13 -16.98 -2.05
N ARG A 113 6.76 -15.71 -2.08
CA ARG A 113 5.37 -15.31 -2.29
C ARG A 113 4.87 -15.69 -3.68
N CYS A 114 5.68 -15.50 -4.72
CA CYS A 114 5.35 -15.93 -6.07
C CYS A 114 5.13 -17.45 -6.16
N ALA A 115 5.97 -18.24 -5.50
CA ALA A 115 5.83 -19.69 -5.44
C ALA A 115 4.51 -20.11 -4.77
N SER A 116 4.15 -19.46 -3.67
CA SER A 116 2.88 -19.66 -2.97
C SER A 116 1.67 -19.35 -3.86
N ILE A 117 1.72 -18.27 -4.62
CA ILE A 117 0.64 -17.88 -5.53
C ILE A 117 0.53 -18.89 -6.69
N LYS A 118 1.65 -19.37 -7.25
CA LYS A 118 1.66 -20.39 -8.28
C LYS A 118 0.99 -21.69 -7.79
N GLN A 119 1.27 -22.10 -6.56
CA GLN A 119 0.62 -23.24 -5.95
C GLN A 119 -0.89 -23.04 -5.85
N GLN A 120 -1.34 -21.87 -5.41
CA GLN A 120 -2.77 -21.55 -5.35
C GLN A 120 -3.44 -21.57 -6.73
N ILE A 121 -2.74 -21.13 -7.78
CA ILE A 121 -3.23 -21.19 -9.16
C ILE A 121 -3.47 -22.64 -9.58
N ASP A 122 -2.57 -23.54 -9.24
CA ASP A 122 -2.68 -24.97 -9.57
C ASP A 122 -3.79 -25.68 -8.78
N GLU A 123 -4.04 -25.25 -7.56
CA GLU A 123 -5.03 -25.84 -6.66
C GLU A 123 -6.46 -25.32 -6.87
N THR A 124 -6.63 -24.12 -7.38
CA THR A 124 -7.96 -23.52 -7.51
C THR A 124 -8.77 -24.16 -8.63
N THR A 125 -10.07 -24.34 -8.38
CA THR A 125 -11.04 -24.82 -9.36
C THR A 125 -11.84 -23.69 -10.01
N SER A 126 -11.70 -22.47 -9.51
CA SER A 126 -12.39 -21.28 -10.03
C SER A 126 -11.55 -20.57 -11.08
N ASP A 127 -12.04 -20.42 -12.29
CA ASP A 127 -11.38 -19.69 -13.37
C ASP A 127 -11.20 -18.20 -13.00
N TYR A 128 -12.18 -17.61 -12.32
CA TYR A 128 -12.10 -16.24 -11.85
C TYR A 128 -10.99 -16.06 -10.81
N ASP A 129 -10.89 -16.94 -9.83
CA ASP A 129 -9.83 -16.86 -8.82
C ASP A 129 -8.45 -17.10 -9.43
N ARG A 130 -8.36 -18.02 -10.39
CA ARG A 130 -7.12 -18.27 -11.14
C ARG A 130 -6.66 -17.02 -11.86
N GLU A 131 -7.55 -16.32 -12.55
CA GLU A 131 -7.25 -15.06 -13.23
C GLU A 131 -6.72 -13.99 -12.26
N LYS A 132 -7.38 -13.83 -11.11
CA LYS A 132 -6.94 -12.88 -10.08
C LYS A 132 -5.60 -13.25 -9.46
N LEU A 133 -5.34 -14.51 -9.24
CA LEU A 133 -4.04 -15.00 -8.77
C LEU A 133 -2.94 -14.75 -9.81
N GLN A 134 -3.22 -14.96 -11.09
CA GLN A 134 -2.29 -14.68 -12.19
C GLN A 134 -1.96 -13.19 -12.28
N GLU A 135 -2.93 -12.31 -12.10
CA GLU A 135 -2.71 -10.86 -12.05
C GLU A 135 -1.77 -10.47 -10.89
N ARG A 136 -1.98 -11.04 -9.71
CA ARG A 136 -1.11 -10.80 -8.55
C ARG A 136 0.32 -11.29 -8.81
N LEU A 137 0.45 -12.49 -9.36
CA LEU A 137 1.75 -13.07 -9.70
C LEU A 137 2.52 -12.20 -10.69
N ALA A 138 1.85 -11.69 -11.72
CA ALA A 138 2.46 -10.84 -12.73
C ALA A 138 3.00 -9.52 -12.11
N LYS A 139 2.27 -8.93 -11.19
CA LYS A 139 2.69 -7.70 -10.49
C LYS A 139 3.92 -7.94 -9.61
N LEU A 140 3.94 -9.02 -8.85
CA LEU A 140 5.07 -9.38 -7.98
C LEU A 140 6.32 -9.72 -8.80
N ALA A 141 6.16 -10.54 -9.82
CA ALA A 141 7.27 -10.95 -10.69
C ALA A 141 7.85 -9.77 -11.48
N GLY A 142 7.01 -8.80 -11.85
CA GLY A 142 7.45 -7.59 -12.56
C GLY A 142 8.18 -6.57 -11.69
N GLY A 143 8.15 -6.72 -10.37
CA GLY A 143 8.76 -5.76 -9.45
C GLY A 143 8.07 -4.40 -9.38
N VAL A 144 6.91 -4.26 -10.00
CA VAL A 144 6.10 -3.05 -10.02
C VAL A 144 4.68 -3.40 -9.60
N ALA A 145 4.21 -2.75 -8.55
CA ALA A 145 2.82 -2.90 -8.12
C ALA A 145 2.00 -1.72 -8.65
N VAL A 146 0.94 -2.01 -9.38
CA VAL A 146 -0.05 -1.03 -9.82
C VAL A 146 -1.35 -1.27 -9.06
N ILE A 147 -1.78 -0.24 -8.34
CA ILE A 147 -2.99 -0.25 -7.54
C ILE A 147 -4.01 0.64 -8.24
N LYS A 148 -5.16 0.10 -8.59
CA LYS A 148 -6.26 0.92 -9.09
C LYS A 148 -6.82 1.76 -7.94
N VAL A 149 -6.83 3.06 -8.14
CA VAL A 149 -7.37 4.02 -7.18
C VAL A 149 -8.87 4.16 -7.41
N GLY A 150 -9.69 3.50 -6.59
CA GLY A 150 -11.07 3.88 -6.43
C GLY A 150 -11.11 5.05 -5.45
N GLY A 151 -11.14 6.27 -5.92
CA GLY A 151 -11.28 7.43 -5.04
C GLY A 151 -12.69 7.46 -4.44
N ALA A 152 -12.81 7.65 -3.12
CA ALA A 152 -14.10 7.85 -2.49
C ALA A 152 -14.65 9.26 -2.80
N THR A 153 -13.78 10.22 -3.08
CA THR A 153 -14.13 11.59 -3.43
C THR A 153 -13.17 12.16 -4.47
N GLU A 154 -13.64 13.12 -5.26
CA GLU A 154 -12.78 13.87 -6.18
C GLU A 154 -11.60 14.55 -5.48
N VAL A 155 -11.81 14.99 -4.26
CA VAL A 155 -10.79 15.69 -3.46
C VAL A 155 -9.62 14.75 -3.14
N GLU A 156 -9.90 13.51 -2.73
CA GLU A 156 -8.85 12.52 -2.47
C GLU A 156 -8.04 12.22 -3.72
N VAL A 157 -8.69 12.02 -4.86
CA VAL A 157 -8.03 11.73 -6.13
C VAL A 157 -7.17 12.91 -6.57
N LYS A 158 -7.67 14.13 -6.45
CA LYS A 158 -6.94 15.35 -6.77
C LYS A 158 -5.72 15.55 -5.88
N GLU A 159 -5.85 15.35 -4.58
CA GLU A 159 -4.72 15.42 -3.65
C GLU A 159 -3.63 14.40 -3.96
N ARG A 160 -4.02 13.19 -4.35
CA ARG A 160 -3.08 12.15 -4.75
C ARG A 160 -2.30 12.53 -6.01
N LYS A 161 -2.98 13.14 -6.98
CA LYS A 161 -2.36 13.60 -8.21
C LYS A 161 -1.34 14.72 -7.96
N ASP A 162 -1.73 15.71 -7.17
CA ASP A 162 -0.88 16.86 -6.86
C ASP A 162 0.39 16.49 -6.07
N ARG A 163 0.44 15.28 -5.51
CA ARG A 163 1.55 14.79 -4.69
C ARG A 163 2.67 14.11 -5.45
N VAL A 164 2.41 13.68 -6.65
CA VAL A 164 3.35 12.87 -7.43
C VAL A 164 4.13 13.70 -8.44
N GLU A 165 3.67 14.91 -8.67
CA GLU A 165 4.38 15.93 -9.41
C GLU A 165 5.36 16.66 -8.48
#